data_c0a52e8c0879a0c8c656394ec624d1f5
#
_entry.id   c0a52e8c0879a0c8c656394ec624d1f5
#
_cell.length_a   1.000
_cell.length_b   1.000
_cell.length_c   1.000
_cell.angle_alpha   90.00
_cell.angle_beta   90.00
_cell.angle_gamma   90.00
#
_symmetry.space_group_name_H-M   'P 1'
#
loop_
_entity.id
_entity.type
_entity.pdbx_description
1 polymer ?
#
loop_
_entity_poly.entity_id
_entity_poly.type
_entity_poly.pdbx_seq_one_letter_code
_entity_poly.pdbx_strand_id
1 'polypeptide(L)'
;MKIYFGFTVAGDRSTVETARGMVRCLEDLGHEVLTRHLVSDDARAADRMLGPEAVYQRDMAWLRQCDLFIAEASGSSFGVGFEAGYLLGAATAKVILFYNSNLKDKLSFLITGNTDPSCTLVPYTSLAEVEAFIRNHVGPGETPRGAAR
;
A
#
# COMPACT_ATOMS: atom_id res chain seq x y z
N MET A 1 12.26 6.77 2.34
CA MET A 1 11.49 5.91 3.28
C MET A 1 11.30 4.54 2.68
N LYS A 2 11.12 3.54 3.53
CA LYS A 2 10.62 2.20 3.15
C LYS A 2 9.10 2.20 3.23
N ILE A 3 8.45 1.94 2.10
CA ILE A 3 6.99 1.93 2.00
C ILE A 3 6.52 0.50 1.76
N TYR A 4 5.60 0.03 2.61
CA TYR A 4 4.83 -1.16 2.32
C TYR A 4 3.60 -0.74 1.51
N PHE A 5 3.51 -1.21 0.27
CA PHE A 5 2.37 -0.95 -0.59
C PHE A 5 1.41 -2.15 -0.56
N GLY A 6 0.22 -1.97 0.01
CA GLY A 6 -0.82 -2.99 0.07
C GLY A 6 -1.69 -3.00 -1.20
N PHE A 7 -1.83 -4.17 -1.81
CA PHE A 7 -2.74 -4.37 -2.93
C PHE A 7 -3.22 -5.83 -2.97
N THR A 8 -4.46 -6.02 -3.41
CA THR A 8 -5.03 -7.37 -3.47
C THR A 8 -4.30 -8.26 -4.49
N VAL A 9 -3.98 -9.48 -4.09
CA VAL A 9 -3.41 -10.50 -4.97
C VAL A 9 -4.49 -11.47 -5.48
N ALA A 10 -5.46 -11.81 -4.62
CA ALA A 10 -6.48 -12.83 -4.90
C ALA A 10 -7.88 -12.27 -5.12
N GLY A 11 -8.14 -11.00 -4.74
CA GLY A 11 -9.43 -10.33 -4.85
C GLY A 11 -9.65 -9.62 -6.19
N ASP A 12 -10.50 -8.61 -6.16
CA ASP A 12 -10.78 -7.76 -7.32
C ASP A 12 -9.59 -6.87 -7.64
N ARG A 13 -8.98 -7.06 -8.79
CA ARG A 13 -7.82 -6.32 -9.29
C ARG A 13 -8.18 -5.29 -10.37
N SER A 14 -9.42 -4.88 -10.47
CA SER A 14 -9.89 -3.91 -11.49
C SER A 14 -9.16 -2.56 -11.42
N THR A 15 -8.57 -2.23 -10.27
CA THR A 15 -7.79 -1.01 -10.02
C THR A 15 -6.27 -1.19 -10.16
N VAL A 16 -5.81 -2.29 -10.75
CA VAL A 16 -4.36 -2.59 -10.83
C VAL A 16 -3.55 -1.52 -11.57
N GLU A 17 -4.11 -0.87 -12.59
CA GLU A 17 -3.41 0.21 -13.29
C GLU A 17 -3.21 1.44 -12.41
N THR A 18 -4.19 1.76 -11.57
CA THR A 18 -4.02 2.81 -10.55
C THR A 18 -2.96 2.41 -9.55
N ALA A 19 -2.99 1.18 -9.05
CA ALA A 19 -1.97 0.67 -8.12
C ALA A 19 -0.55 0.71 -8.73
N ARG A 20 -0.40 0.37 -10.01
CA ARG A 20 0.87 0.52 -10.75
C ARG A 20 1.33 1.98 -10.83
N GLY A 21 0.41 2.89 -11.08
CA GLY A 21 0.68 4.33 -11.10
C GLY A 21 1.15 4.84 -9.74
N MET A 22 0.51 4.38 -8.66
CA MET A 22 0.89 4.71 -7.28
C MET A 22 2.32 4.25 -6.97
N VAL A 23 2.65 3.00 -7.29
CA VAL A 23 4.00 2.45 -7.07
C VAL A 23 5.04 3.26 -7.84
N ARG A 24 4.80 3.54 -9.14
CA ARG A 24 5.70 4.39 -9.93
C ARG A 24 5.89 5.78 -9.31
N CYS A 25 4.80 6.42 -8.90
CA CYS A 25 4.86 7.74 -8.28
C CYS A 25 5.71 7.75 -7.00
N LEU A 26 5.59 6.73 -6.16
CA LEU A 26 6.38 6.59 -4.95
C LEU A 26 7.88 6.34 -5.26
N GLU A 27 8.19 5.48 -6.23
CA GLU A 27 9.55 5.22 -6.68
C GLU A 27 10.19 6.47 -7.33
N ASP A 28 9.44 7.23 -8.15
CA ASP A 28 9.87 8.50 -8.75
C ASP A 28 10.19 9.58 -7.70
N LEU A 29 9.53 9.52 -6.54
CA LEU A 29 9.82 10.37 -5.40
C LEU A 29 11.01 9.88 -4.57
N GLY A 30 11.66 8.79 -4.95
CA GLY A 30 12.84 8.24 -4.29
C GLY A 30 12.54 7.37 -3.07
N HIS A 31 11.35 6.79 -2.98
CA HIS A 31 11.01 5.83 -1.93
C HIS A 31 11.34 4.39 -2.36
N GLU A 32 11.65 3.54 -1.38
CA GLU A 32 11.78 2.11 -1.57
C GLU A 32 10.40 1.45 -1.33
N VAL A 33 9.80 0.91 -2.39
CA VAL A 33 8.53 0.16 -2.28
C VAL A 33 8.84 -1.33 -2.08
N LEU A 34 8.69 -1.81 -0.84
CA LEU A 34 9.07 -3.17 -0.43
C LEU A 34 8.28 -4.26 -1.16
N THR A 35 7.02 -3.97 -1.48
CA THR A 35 6.04 -4.92 -2.02
C THR A 35 5.67 -4.62 -3.47
N ARG A 36 6.55 -4.00 -4.25
CA ARG A 36 6.28 -3.62 -5.65
C ARG A 36 5.77 -4.78 -6.54
N HIS A 37 6.12 -6.02 -6.20
CA HIS A 37 5.69 -7.22 -6.92
C HIS A 37 4.18 -7.44 -6.88
N LEU A 38 3.46 -6.89 -5.89
CA LEU A 38 2.01 -7.06 -5.76
C LEU A 38 1.22 -6.47 -6.94
N VAL A 39 1.79 -5.50 -7.66
CA VAL A 39 1.15 -4.92 -8.86
C VAL A 39 1.53 -5.64 -10.16
N SER A 40 2.33 -6.71 -10.08
CA SER A 40 2.64 -7.58 -11.21
C SER A 40 1.46 -8.50 -11.56
N ASP A 41 1.37 -8.91 -12.83
CA ASP A 41 0.33 -9.83 -13.28
C ASP A 41 0.53 -11.25 -12.74
N ASP A 42 1.76 -11.63 -12.44
CA ASP A 42 2.15 -12.93 -11.91
C ASP A 42 2.26 -12.99 -10.36
N ALA A 43 1.90 -11.90 -9.65
CA ALA A 43 2.00 -11.82 -8.19
C ALA A 43 1.42 -13.04 -7.48
N ARG A 44 0.22 -13.48 -7.90
CA ARG A 44 -0.43 -14.66 -7.31
C ARG A 44 0.30 -15.97 -7.61
N ALA A 45 0.87 -16.10 -8.79
CA ALA A 45 1.66 -17.29 -9.14
C ALA A 45 2.96 -17.33 -8.34
N ALA A 46 3.63 -16.21 -8.19
CA ALA A 46 4.84 -16.07 -7.38
C ALA A 46 4.59 -16.43 -5.90
N ASP A 47 3.51 -15.94 -5.30
CA ASP A 47 3.15 -16.27 -3.92
C ASP A 47 2.82 -17.77 -3.75
N ARG A 48 2.14 -18.38 -4.74
CA ARG A 48 1.88 -19.83 -4.70
C ARG A 48 3.16 -20.66 -4.75
N MET A 49 4.14 -20.23 -5.54
CA MET A 49 5.44 -20.92 -5.60
C MET A 49 6.23 -20.80 -4.31
N LEU A 50 6.14 -19.64 -3.65
CA LEU A 50 6.81 -19.39 -2.39
C LEU A 50 6.17 -20.19 -1.23
N GLY A 51 4.86 -20.32 -1.26
CA GLY A 51 4.06 -21.00 -0.23
C GLY A 51 3.63 -20.08 0.91
N PRO A 52 2.55 -20.46 1.63
CA PRO A 52 1.87 -19.54 2.56
C PRO A 52 2.73 -19.11 3.75
N GLU A 53 3.51 -20.01 4.31
CA GLU A 53 4.36 -19.68 5.47
C GLU A 53 5.47 -18.69 5.08
N ALA A 54 6.13 -18.90 3.95
CA ALA A 54 7.20 -18.04 3.49
C ALA A 54 6.66 -16.65 3.06
N VAL A 55 5.48 -16.57 2.45
CA VAL A 55 4.78 -15.30 2.18
C VAL A 55 4.50 -14.56 3.49
N TYR A 56 3.91 -15.24 4.49
CA TYR A 56 3.64 -14.64 5.78
C TYR A 56 4.90 -14.09 6.46
N GLN A 57 5.99 -14.87 6.51
CA GLN A 57 7.24 -14.44 7.12
C GLN A 57 7.87 -13.25 6.40
N ARG A 58 7.87 -13.27 5.07
CA ARG A 58 8.36 -12.16 4.23
C ARG A 58 7.58 -10.89 4.50
N ASP A 59 6.25 -10.96 4.42
CA ASP A 59 5.38 -9.78 4.51
C ASP A 59 5.40 -9.19 5.92
N MET A 60 5.39 -10.04 6.95
CA MET A 60 5.54 -9.60 8.34
C MET A 60 6.91 -8.95 8.62
N ALA A 61 7.98 -9.44 7.98
CA ALA A 61 9.29 -8.80 8.09
C ALA A 61 9.29 -7.40 7.46
N TRP A 62 8.63 -7.23 6.33
CA TRP A 62 8.48 -5.92 5.68
C TRP A 62 7.56 -4.97 6.45
N LEU A 63 6.44 -5.45 6.99
CA LEU A 63 5.56 -4.65 7.84
C LEU A 63 6.26 -4.09 9.08
N ARG A 64 7.14 -4.89 9.70
CA ARG A 64 7.89 -4.44 10.89
C ARG A 64 8.96 -3.40 10.60
N GLN A 65 9.40 -3.26 9.36
CA GLN A 65 10.46 -2.32 8.98
C GLN A 65 9.98 -1.15 8.13
N CYS A 66 8.71 -1.13 7.72
CA CYS A 66 8.21 -0.03 6.91
C CYS A 66 8.01 1.25 7.74
N ASP A 67 8.30 2.38 7.11
CA ASP A 67 8.07 3.70 7.69
C ASP A 67 6.64 4.19 7.47
N LEU A 68 6.01 3.70 6.40
CA LEU A 68 4.67 4.08 5.96
C LEU A 68 4.00 2.91 5.24
N PHE A 69 2.72 2.71 5.54
CA PHE A 69 1.86 1.81 4.80
C PHE A 69 0.93 2.61 3.87
N ILE A 70 0.93 2.28 2.61
CA ILE A 70 0.00 2.83 1.62
C ILE A 70 -0.69 1.66 0.92
N ALA A 71 -2.00 1.70 0.78
CA ALA A 71 -2.72 0.66 0.04
C ALA A 71 -3.74 1.24 -0.94
N GLU A 72 -3.91 0.56 -2.06
CA GLU A 72 -5.10 0.65 -2.89
C GLU A 72 -6.09 -0.43 -2.40
N ALA A 73 -7.14 0.01 -1.70
CA ALA A 73 -8.02 -0.86 -0.91
C ALA A 73 -9.36 -1.20 -1.60
N SER A 74 -9.60 -0.73 -2.81
CA SER A 74 -10.89 -0.93 -3.52
C SER A 74 -11.24 -2.40 -3.75
N GLY A 75 -10.25 -3.27 -3.84
CA GLY A 75 -10.42 -4.70 -4.08
C GLY A 75 -10.89 -5.52 -2.89
N SER A 76 -11.19 -4.90 -1.74
CA SER A 76 -11.72 -5.53 -0.52
C SER A 76 -10.96 -6.80 -0.09
N SER A 77 -9.66 -6.70 0.07
CA SER A 77 -8.76 -7.82 0.39
C SER A 77 -8.64 -8.05 1.91
N PHE A 78 -8.78 -9.32 2.34
CA PHE A 78 -8.45 -9.73 3.72
C PHE A 78 -6.98 -9.44 4.07
N GLY A 79 -6.06 -9.65 3.12
CA GLY A 79 -4.62 -9.39 3.33
C GLY A 79 -4.37 -7.92 3.64
N VAL A 80 -4.86 -7.01 2.81
CA VAL A 80 -4.74 -5.57 3.02
C VAL A 80 -5.36 -5.14 4.36
N GLY A 81 -6.52 -5.70 4.73
CA GLY A 81 -7.16 -5.43 6.02
C GLY A 81 -6.34 -5.94 7.20
N PHE A 82 -5.75 -7.13 7.09
CA PHE A 82 -4.85 -7.69 8.11
C PHE A 82 -3.61 -6.83 8.31
N GLU A 83 -2.95 -6.42 7.23
CA GLU A 83 -1.74 -5.61 7.22
C GLU A 83 -1.98 -4.24 7.86
N ALA A 84 -3.03 -3.54 7.40
CA ALA A 84 -3.42 -2.25 7.97
C ALA A 84 -3.78 -2.37 9.46
N GLY A 85 -4.59 -3.37 9.84
CA GLY A 85 -4.97 -3.62 11.23
C GLY A 85 -3.79 -3.96 12.12
N TYR A 86 -2.82 -4.75 11.61
CA TYR A 86 -1.59 -5.05 12.34
C TYR A 86 -0.80 -3.78 12.67
N LEU A 87 -0.59 -2.90 11.68
CA LEU A 87 0.19 -1.68 11.87
C LEU A 87 -0.51 -0.67 12.79
N LEU A 88 -1.81 -0.50 12.65
CA LEU A 88 -2.60 0.36 13.54
C LEU A 88 -2.57 -0.14 14.99
N GLY A 89 -2.75 -1.46 15.18
CA GLY A 89 -2.67 -2.08 16.51
C GLY A 89 -1.27 -2.02 17.15
N ALA A 90 -0.22 -2.10 16.33
CA ALA A 90 1.17 -1.99 16.77
C ALA A 90 1.63 -0.53 16.96
N ALA A 91 0.92 0.43 16.36
CA ALA A 91 1.23 1.87 16.36
C ALA A 91 2.67 2.17 15.85
N THR A 92 3.16 1.40 14.87
CA THR A 92 4.55 1.48 14.38
C THR A 92 4.70 2.30 13.10
N ALA A 93 3.63 2.46 12.32
CA ALA A 93 3.65 3.22 11.08
C ALA A 93 2.29 3.90 10.83
N LYS A 94 2.29 5.00 10.08
CA LYS A 94 1.06 5.58 9.57
C LYS A 94 0.48 4.73 8.45
N VAL A 95 -0.83 4.76 8.30
CA VAL A 95 -1.58 4.01 7.30
C VAL A 95 -2.35 4.99 6.41
N ILE A 96 -2.18 4.87 5.10
CA ILE A 96 -2.96 5.62 4.11
C ILE A 96 -3.68 4.62 3.20
N LEU A 97 -5.01 4.66 3.21
CA LEU A 97 -5.84 3.77 2.40
C LEU A 97 -6.55 4.59 1.31
N PHE A 98 -6.17 4.34 0.08
CA PHE A 98 -6.86 4.87 -1.10
C PHE A 98 -7.97 3.94 -1.52
N TYR A 99 -9.08 4.50 -1.94
CA TYR A 99 -10.16 3.72 -2.55
C TYR A 99 -10.87 4.51 -3.65
N ASN A 100 -11.25 3.82 -4.71
CA ASN A 100 -12.03 4.40 -5.78
C ASN A 100 -13.45 4.70 -5.28
N SER A 101 -13.88 5.95 -5.39
CA SER A 101 -15.18 6.43 -4.90
C SER A 101 -16.35 5.66 -5.50
N ASN A 102 -16.22 5.18 -6.74
CA ASN A 102 -17.25 4.37 -7.41
C ASN A 102 -17.39 2.95 -6.85
N LEU A 103 -16.41 2.50 -6.05
CA LEU A 103 -16.39 1.16 -5.44
C LEU A 103 -16.61 1.20 -3.93
N LYS A 104 -16.94 2.37 -3.37
CA LYS A 104 -17.09 2.58 -1.92
C LYS A 104 -18.05 1.57 -1.27
N ASP A 105 -19.14 1.26 -1.94
CA ASP A 105 -20.19 0.35 -1.42
C ASP A 105 -19.72 -1.11 -1.29
N LYS A 106 -18.59 -1.46 -1.92
CA LYS A 106 -17.97 -2.79 -1.80
C LYS A 106 -17.02 -2.90 -0.62
N LEU A 107 -16.66 -1.78 0.01
CA LEU A 107 -15.69 -1.75 1.10
C LEU A 107 -16.35 -2.08 2.44
N SER A 108 -15.58 -2.76 3.30
CA SER A 108 -15.97 -2.98 4.69
C SER A 108 -16.17 -1.65 5.41
N PHE A 109 -17.22 -1.57 6.25
CA PHE A 109 -17.43 -0.42 7.12
C PHE A 109 -16.29 -0.23 8.15
N LEU A 110 -15.55 -1.27 8.49
CA LEU A 110 -14.32 -1.14 9.29
C LEU A 110 -13.23 -0.33 8.57
N ILE A 111 -13.23 -0.32 7.25
CA ILE A 111 -12.32 0.52 6.46
C ILE A 111 -12.90 1.93 6.31
N THR A 112 -14.12 2.05 5.78
CA THR A 112 -14.71 3.36 5.45
C THR A 112 -15.12 4.17 6.68
N GLY A 113 -15.33 3.52 7.81
CA GLY A 113 -15.64 4.14 9.11
C GLY A 113 -14.42 4.24 10.05
N ASN A 114 -13.21 3.99 9.57
CA ASN A 114 -12.01 4.05 10.40
C ASN A 114 -11.74 5.49 10.86
N THR A 115 -11.66 5.67 12.17
CA THR A 115 -11.39 6.98 12.83
C THR A 115 -10.07 7.00 13.58
N ASP A 116 -9.20 5.99 13.39
CA ASP A 116 -7.88 5.96 14.01
C ASP A 116 -7.04 7.15 13.50
N PRO A 117 -6.45 7.98 14.40
CA PRO A 117 -5.68 9.15 14.01
C PRO A 117 -4.42 8.82 13.20
N SER A 118 -3.96 7.57 13.22
CA SER A 118 -2.84 7.08 12.41
C SER A 118 -3.29 6.55 11.04
N CYS A 119 -4.60 6.53 10.75
CA CYS A 119 -5.16 6.09 9.49
C CYS A 119 -5.77 7.26 8.70
N THR A 120 -5.32 7.43 7.46
CA THR A 120 -5.90 8.39 6.53
C THR A 120 -6.63 7.66 5.42
N LEU A 121 -7.93 7.97 5.25
CA LEU A 121 -8.73 7.44 4.15
C LEU A 121 -8.79 8.47 3.02
N VAL A 122 -8.46 8.06 1.81
CA VAL A 122 -8.38 8.94 0.64
C VAL A 122 -9.27 8.40 -0.48
N PRO A 123 -10.49 8.94 -0.64
CA PRO A 123 -11.28 8.65 -1.82
C PRO A 123 -10.63 9.26 -3.06
N TYR A 124 -10.71 8.55 -4.20
CA TYR A 124 -10.24 9.05 -5.47
C TYR A 124 -11.19 8.68 -6.62
N THR A 125 -11.11 9.42 -7.71
CA THR A 125 -11.81 9.11 -8.97
C THR A 125 -10.83 8.91 -10.13
N SER A 126 -9.60 9.40 -10.00
CA SER A 126 -8.56 9.31 -11.03
C SER A 126 -7.18 9.08 -10.43
N LEU A 127 -6.28 8.51 -11.25
CA LEU A 127 -4.87 8.35 -10.87
C LEU A 127 -4.21 9.72 -10.60
N ALA A 128 -4.57 10.75 -11.36
CA ALA A 128 -4.00 12.09 -11.17
C ALA A 128 -4.27 12.66 -9.77
N GLU A 129 -5.48 12.43 -9.21
CA GLU A 129 -5.80 12.81 -7.84
C GLU A 129 -4.94 12.06 -6.82
N VAL A 130 -4.73 10.76 -7.03
CA VAL A 130 -3.88 9.92 -6.17
C VAL A 130 -2.44 10.40 -6.19
N GLU A 131 -1.87 10.64 -7.38
CA GLU A 131 -0.50 11.12 -7.54
C GLU A 131 -0.32 12.51 -6.91
N ALA A 132 -1.28 13.42 -7.08
CA ALA A 132 -1.26 14.72 -6.43
C ALA A 132 -1.26 14.61 -4.90
N PHE A 133 -2.09 13.72 -4.34
CA PHE A 133 -2.10 13.46 -2.90
C PHE A 133 -0.74 12.93 -2.43
N ILE A 134 -0.18 11.93 -3.11
CA ILE A 134 1.11 11.32 -2.75
C ILE A 134 2.21 12.38 -2.76
N ARG A 135 2.31 13.20 -3.82
CA ARG A 135 3.33 14.27 -3.94
C ARG A 135 3.20 15.30 -2.82
N ASN A 136 1.99 15.67 -2.42
CA ASN A 136 1.75 16.73 -1.43
C ASN A 136 1.88 16.25 0.02
N HIS A 137 1.58 14.97 0.31
CA HIS A 137 1.48 14.48 1.70
C HIS A 137 2.57 13.47 2.07
N VAL A 138 3.11 12.74 1.11
CA VAL A 138 4.24 11.84 1.33
C VAL A 138 5.56 12.56 1.04
N GLY A 139 5.58 13.38 -0.02
CA GLY A 139 6.74 14.18 -0.43
C GLY A 139 7.89 13.34 -0.97
N PRO A 140 9.05 13.97 -1.26
CA PRO A 140 10.22 13.26 -1.73
C PRO A 140 10.89 12.44 -0.61
N GLY A 141 11.41 11.27 -0.98
CA GLY A 141 12.29 10.50 -0.12
C GLY A 141 13.59 11.26 0.15
N GLU A 142 14.21 11.02 1.30
CA GLU A 142 15.54 11.57 1.55
C GLU A 142 16.53 11.00 0.51
N THR A 143 17.16 11.88 -0.25
CA THR A 143 18.30 11.49 -1.10
C THR A 143 19.37 10.91 -0.17
N PRO A 144 19.92 9.72 -0.44
CA PRO A 144 21.06 9.23 0.34
C PRO A 144 22.10 10.35 0.34
N ARG A 145 22.47 10.88 1.52
CA ARG A 145 23.54 11.86 1.63
C ARG A 145 24.76 11.19 1.02
N GLY A 146 25.16 11.70 -0.14
CA GLY A 146 26.28 11.18 -0.89
C GLY A 146 27.44 10.98 0.05
N ALA A 147 28.09 9.82 -0.03
CA ALA A 147 29.38 9.61 0.57
C ALA A 147 30.29 10.73 0.06
N ALA A 148 30.54 11.70 0.91
CA ALA A 148 31.57 12.69 0.66
C ALA A 148 32.89 11.94 0.46
N ARG A 149 33.51 12.10 -0.71
CA ARG A 149 34.86 11.61 -1.01
C ARG A 149 35.89 12.36 -0.19
#